data_ff3dc06038df87f0a8b0ce535df15cf4
#
_entry.id   ff3dc06038df87f0a8b0ce535df15cf4
#
_cell.length_a   1.000
_cell.length_b   1.000
_cell.length_c   1.000
_cell.angle_alpha   90.00
_cell.angle_beta   90.00
_cell.angle_gamma   90.00
#
_symmetry.space_group_name_H-M   'P 1'
#
loop_
_entity.id
_entity.type
_entity.pdbx_description
1 polymer ?
#
loop_
_entity_poly.entity_id
_entity_poly.type
_entity_poly.pdbx_seq_one_letter_code
_entity_poly.pdbx_strand_id
1 'polypeptide(L)'
;MDTTKAYIEIVIPIDSIQLKGNLRHAENSKGIILFSHGSGSSRLSSRNNYVAYYLLKHGFSSLLFDLLTQEEDTIYENRFDIQLLTDRLVKVTKWIRENSETKHLPIGYFGSSTGAASALSAAAQLDDTITAIVSRGGRPDLAMPA
;
A
#
# COMPACT_ATOMS: atom_id res chain seq x y z
N MET A 1 -3.68 25.52 -5.28
CA MET A 1 -4.15 24.13 -5.35
C MET A 1 -3.08 23.18 -4.82
N ASP A 2 -3.47 22.29 -3.95
CA ASP A 2 -2.55 21.29 -3.43
C ASP A 2 -2.37 20.18 -4.46
N THR A 3 -1.22 20.19 -5.15
CA THR A 3 -0.93 19.22 -6.21
C THR A 3 -0.69 17.80 -5.68
N THR A 4 -0.46 17.64 -4.36
CA THR A 4 -0.30 16.30 -3.77
C THR A 4 -1.62 15.54 -3.72
N LYS A 5 -2.75 16.21 -3.97
CA LYS A 5 -4.08 15.60 -4.00
C LYS A 5 -4.52 15.14 -5.38
N ALA A 6 -3.57 14.92 -6.30
CA ALA A 6 -3.90 14.43 -7.64
C ALA A 6 -4.28 12.94 -7.62
N TYR A 7 -5.34 12.59 -6.90
CA TYR A 7 -5.80 11.20 -6.73
C TYR A 7 -7.31 11.10 -6.74
N ILE A 8 -7.79 9.88 -7.00
CA ILE A 8 -9.21 9.52 -6.90
C ILE A 8 -9.41 8.70 -5.63
N GLU A 9 -10.41 9.07 -4.84
CA GLU A 9 -10.77 8.27 -3.67
C GLU A 9 -11.52 7.03 -4.12
N ILE A 10 -11.10 5.87 -3.61
CA ILE A 10 -11.72 4.58 -3.93
C ILE A 10 -12.00 3.80 -2.65
N VAL A 11 -12.85 2.79 -2.79
CA VAL A 11 -13.14 1.84 -1.73
C VAL A 11 -12.76 0.45 -2.24
N ILE A 12 -11.94 -0.26 -1.47
CA ILE A 12 -11.43 -1.58 -1.83
C ILE A 12 -12.14 -2.62 -0.98
N PRO A 13 -13.01 -3.45 -1.57
CA PRO A 13 -13.69 -4.49 -0.80
C PRO A 13 -12.73 -5.64 -0.51
N ILE A 14 -12.58 -5.97 0.76
CA ILE A 14 -11.74 -7.07 1.23
C ILE A 14 -12.57 -7.91 2.17
N ASP A 15 -12.94 -9.11 1.75
CA ASP A 15 -13.81 -10.01 2.54
C ASP A 15 -15.08 -9.27 2.96
N SER A 16 -15.34 -9.16 4.27
CA SER A 16 -16.54 -8.47 4.79
C SER A 16 -16.32 -6.99 5.11
N ILE A 17 -15.12 -6.46 4.85
CA ILE A 17 -14.78 -5.08 5.17
C ILE A 17 -14.48 -4.28 3.91
N GLN A 18 -14.34 -2.97 4.07
CA GLN A 18 -13.95 -2.06 3.00
C GLN A 18 -12.80 -1.19 3.48
N LEU A 19 -11.75 -1.10 2.67
CA LEU A 19 -10.62 -0.24 2.95
C LEU A 19 -10.67 0.99 2.05
N LYS A 20 -10.37 2.14 2.61
CA LYS A 20 -10.31 3.40 1.86
C LYS A 20 -8.95 3.54 1.20
N GLY A 21 -8.96 3.99 -0.05
CA GLY A 21 -7.73 4.20 -0.80
C GLY A 21 -7.76 5.45 -1.64
N ASN A 22 -6.58 5.95 -1.96
CA ASN A 22 -6.37 7.08 -2.84
C ASN A 22 -5.49 6.61 -4.00
N LEU A 23 -6.08 6.57 -5.18
CA LEU A 23 -5.42 6.03 -6.38
C LEU A 23 -4.97 7.17 -7.28
N ARG A 24 -3.71 7.16 -7.64
CA ARG A 24 -3.13 8.08 -8.62
C ARG A 24 -2.80 7.32 -9.89
N HIS A 25 -3.37 7.73 -11.00
CA HIS A 25 -3.10 7.14 -12.31
C HIS A 25 -2.11 8.01 -13.08
N ALA A 26 -1.00 7.41 -13.51
CA ALA A 26 -0.06 8.06 -14.41
C ALA A 26 -0.46 7.72 -15.85
N GLU A 27 -0.35 8.70 -16.77
CA GLU A 27 -0.48 8.43 -18.19
C GLU A 27 0.66 7.52 -18.66
N ASN A 28 0.33 6.51 -19.44
CA ASN A 28 1.31 5.52 -19.91
C ASN A 28 2.14 4.97 -18.74
N SER A 29 1.45 4.55 -17.72
CA SER A 29 2.05 4.17 -16.44
C SER A 29 3.12 3.08 -16.60
N LYS A 30 4.26 3.27 -15.92
CA LYS A 30 5.36 2.31 -15.89
C LYS A 30 5.13 1.22 -14.84
N GLY A 31 4.23 1.43 -13.92
CA GLY A 31 3.93 0.51 -12.84
C GLY A 31 3.09 1.18 -11.77
N ILE A 32 2.68 0.41 -10.78
CA ILE A 32 1.92 0.93 -9.65
C ILE A 32 2.64 0.60 -8.35
N ILE A 33 2.74 1.59 -7.48
CA ILE A 33 3.38 1.45 -6.18
C ILE A 33 2.30 1.43 -5.11
N LEU A 34 2.23 0.35 -4.35
CA LEU A 34 1.33 0.22 -3.22
C LEU A 34 2.06 0.62 -1.95
N PHE A 35 1.47 1.53 -1.17
CA PHE A 35 2.09 2.04 0.04
C PHE A 35 1.55 1.31 1.25
N SER A 36 2.47 0.67 2.01
CA SER A 36 2.16 0.02 3.27
C SER A 36 2.59 0.96 4.39
N HIS A 37 1.62 1.65 4.98
CA HIS A 37 1.91 2.69 5.98
C HIS A 37 2.31 2.10 7.33
N GLY A 38 2.94 2.92 8.14
CA GLY A 38 3.35 2.53 9.48
C GLY A 38 2.21 2.57 10.48
N SER A 39 2.50 2.03 11.66
CA SER A 39 1.61 2.02 12.81
C SER A 39 1.18 3.45 13.17
N GLY A 40 -0.13 3.64 13.35
CA GLY A 40 -0.69 4.95 13.68
C GLY A 40 -0.76 5.93 12.51
N SER A 41 -0.31 5.52 11.33
CA SER A 41 -0.40 6.31 10.11
C SER A 41 -1.61 5.88 9.27
N SER A 42 -1.75 6.39 8.07
CA SER A 42 -2.86 6.08 7.17
C SER A 42 -2.52 6.53 5.75
N ARG A 43 -3.49 6.37 4.84
CA ARG A 43 -3.40 6.89 3.48
C ARG A 43 -3.23 8.41 3.41
N LEU A 44 -3.45 9.10 4.53
CA LEU A 44 -3.38 10.57 4.60
C LEU A 44 -2.01 11.08 5.02
N SER A 45 -1.03 10.19 5.23
CA SER A 45 0.34 10.59 5.55
C SER A 45 0.85 11.63 4.56
N SER A 46 1.22 12.81 5.04
CA SER A 46 1.71 13.88 4.17
C SER A 46 3.02 13.49 3.47
N ARG A 47 3.88 12.76 4.17
CA ARG A 47 5.15 12.28 3.64
C ARG A 47 4.94 11.27 2.51
N ASN A 48 4.07 10.29 2.72
CA ASN A 48 3.78 9.29 1.70
C ASN A 48 3.06 9.90 0.49
N ASN A 49 2.16 10.85 0.72
CA ASN A 49 1.51 11.56 -0.37
C ASN A 49 2.51 12.37 -1.20
N TYR A 50 3.50 12.97 -0.57
CA TYR A 50 4.56 13.66 -1.28
C TYR A 50 5.34 12.71 -2.19
N VAL A 51 5.72 11.54 -1.67
CA VAL A 51 6.43 10.53 -2.45
C VAL A 51 5.56 10.05 -3.62
N ALA A 52 4.29 9.78 -3.37
CA ALA A 52 3.36 9.34 -4.42
C ALA A 52 3.20 10.38 -5.52
N TYR A 53 3.11 11.65 -5.15
CA TYR A 53 3.04 12.74 -6.11
C TYR A 53 4.32 12.81 -6.97
N TYR A 54 5.48 12.67 -6.32
CA TYR A 54 6.75 12.67 -7.02
C TYR A 54 6.84 11.52 -8.02
N LEU A 55 6.41 10.32 -7.59
CA LEU A 55 6.38 9.14 -8.46
C LEU A 55 5.45 9.35 -9.66
N LEU A 56 4.31 10.00 -9.42
CA LEU A 56 3.36 10.30 -10.49
C LEU A 56 4.01 11.16 -11.59
N LYS A 57 4.80 12.13 -11.19
CA LYS A 57 5.54 13.00 -12.14
C LYS A 57 6.56 12.21 -12.95
N HIS A 58 6.99 11.05 -12.49
CA HIS A 58 7.95 10.19 -13.16
C HIS A 58 7.29 8.99 -13.84
N GLY A 59 5.98 9.02 -14.01
CA GLY A 59 5.27 8.01 -14.78
C GLY A 59 4.83 6.78 -13.99
N PHE A 60 4.78 6.85 -12.66
CA PHE A 60 4.32 5.76 -11.82
C PHE A 60 2.98 6.08 -11.19
N SER A 61 2.06 5.14 -11.31
CA SER A 61 0.81 5.16 -10.54
C SER A 61 1.07 4.76 -9.09
N SER A 62 0.16 5.08 -8.21
CA SER A 62 0.30 4.69 -6.81
C SER A 62 -1.06 4.47 -6.16
N LEU A 63 -1.05 3.65 -5.11
CA LEU A 63 -2.20 3.46 -4.25
C LEU A 63 -1.77 3.64 -2.80
N LEU A 64 -2.29 4.68 -2.17
CA LEU A 64 -2.20 4.85 -0.72
C LEU A 64 -3.52 4.39 -0.15
N PHE A 65 -3.50 3.45 0.77
CA PHE A 65 -4.72 2.91 1.36
C PHE A 65 -4.52 2.64 2.84
N ASP A 66 -5.62 2.65 3.58
CA ASP A 66 -5.59 2.34 5.00
C ASP A 66 -5.54 0.82 5.16
N LEU A 67 -4.54 0.32 5.88
CA LEU A 67 -4.41 -1.12 6.15
C LEU A 67 -5.49 -1.61 7.11
N LEU A 68 -6.05 -0.70 7.90
CA LEU A 68 -7.09 -1.00 8.88
C LEU A 68 -8.32 -0.12 8.61
N THR A 69 -9.49 -0.65 8.95
CA THR A 69 -10.69 0.20 9.00
C THR A 69 -10.58 1.14 10.19
N GLN A 70 -11.42 2.18 10.20
CA GLN A 70 -11.43 3.14 11.31
C GLN A 70 -11.73 2.44 12.65
N GLU A 71 -12.66 1.48 12.66
CA GLU A 71 -12.97 0.69 13.85
C GLU A 71 -11.78 -0.14 14.31
N GLU A 72 -11.13 -0.82 13.38
CA GLU A 72 -9.98 -1.66 13.70
C GLU A 72 -8.81 -0.85 14.25
N ASP A 73 -8.64 0.37 13.76
CA ASP A 73 -7.57 1.25 14.19
C ASP A 73 -7.75 1.76 15.63
N THR A 74 -8.96 1.67 16.18
CA THR A 74 -9.20 2.00 17.59
C THR A 74 -8.61 0.96 18.54
N ILE A 75 -8.32 -0.23 18.05
CA ILE A 75 -7.72 -1.31 18.83
C ILE A 75 -6.21 -1.24 18.63
N TYR A 76 -5.48 -0.79 19.65
CA TYR A 76 -4.06 -0.48 19.57
C TYR A 76 -3.24 -1.67 19.04
N GLU A 77 -3.53 -2.87 19.51
CA GLU A 77 -2.80 -4.09 19.12
C GLU A 77 -2.86 -4.36 17.61
N ASN A 78 -3.96 -3.98 16.95
CA ASN A 78 -4.10 -4.19 15.51
C ASN A 78 -3.03 -3.46 14.72
N ARG A 79 -2.58 -2.30 15.22
CA ARG A 79 -1.58 -1.46 14.55
C ARG A 79 -0.22 -2.15 14.46
N PHE A 80 0.03 -3.16 15.28
CA PHE A 80 1.29 -3.90 15.34
C PHE A 80 1.11 -5.37 14.97
N ASP A 81 -0.07 -5.76 14.54
CA ASP A 81 -0.36 -7.13 14.11
C ASP A 81 0.14 -7.33 12.69
N ILE A 82 1.41 -7.70 12.58
CA ILE A 82 2.07 -7.84 11.27
C ILE A 82 1.35 -8.86 10.39
N GLN A 83 0.82 -9.93 10.98
CA GLN A 83 0.09 -10.95 10.22
C GLN A 83 -1.19 -10.38 9.61
N LEU A 84 -1.96 -9.61 10.38
CA LEU A 84 -3.16 -8.94 9.89
C LEU A 84 -2.82 -7.94 8.79
N LEU A 85 -1.81 -7.09 9.02
CA LEU A 85 -1.39 -6.07 8.07
C LEU A 85 -0.88 -6.70 6.76
N THR A 86 -0.13 -7.78 6.89
CA THR A 86 0.36 -8.55 5.73
C THR A 86 -0.79 -9.11 4.92
N ASP A 87 -1.78 -9.72 5.59
CA ASP A 87 -2.97 -10.27 4.93
C ASP A 87 -3.73 -9.19 4.15
N ARG A 88 -3.86 -8.00 4.75
CA ARG A 88 -4.53 -6.87 4.08
C ARG A 88 -3.77 -6.44 2.83
N LEU A 89 -2.45 -6.33 2.91
CA LEU A 89 -1.63 -5.94 1.76
C LEU A 89 -1.69 -6.99 0.66
N VAL A 90 -1.63 -8.28 1.01
CA VAL A 90 -1.78 -9.38 0.04
C VAL A 90 -3.11 -9.26 -0.69
N LYS A 91 -4.19 -9.08 0.04
CA LYS A 91 -5.54 -9.02 -0.55
C LYS A 91 -5.74 -7.79 -1.42
N VAL A 92 -5.21 -6.64 -1.01
CA VAL A 92 -5.26 -5.43 -1.83
C VAL A 92 -4.45 -5.62 -3.11
N THR A 93 -3.30 -6.28 -3.02
CA THR A 93 -2.48 -6.60 -4.20
C THR A 93 -3.26 -7.44 -5.19
N LYS A 94 -3.96 -8.47 -4.70
CA LYS A 94 -4.80 -9.32 -5.55
C LYS A 94 -5.92 -8.51 -6.19
N TRP A 95 -6.54 -7.60 -5.45
CA TRP A 95 -7.57 -6.72 -5.98
C TRP A 95 -7.03 -5.84 -7.13
N ILE A 96 -5.82 -5.29 -6.96
CA ILE A 96 -5.16 -4.49 -8.00
C ILE A 96 -4.92 -5.33 -9.26
N ARG A 97 -4.53 -6.59 -9.11
CA ARG A 97 -4.28 -7.49 -10.24
C ARG A 97 -5.55 -7.92 -10.95
N GLU A 98 -6.69 -7.82 -10.31
CA GLU A 98 -7.99 -8.17 -10.89
C GLU A 98 -8.73 -6.96 -11.44
N ASN A 99 -8.31 -5.74 -11.10
CA ASN A 99 -8.95 -4.51 -11.55
C ASN A 99 -8.53 -4.21 -12.99
N SER A 100 -9.51 -3.98 -13.87
CA SER A 100 -9.27 -3.80 -15.31
C SER A 100 -8.31 -2.66 -15.63
N GLU A 101 -8.26 -1.61 -14.79
CA GLU A 101 -7.42 -0.44 -15.04
C GLU A 101 -5.98 -0.64 -14.57
N THR A 102 -5.73 -1.59 -13.68
CA THR A 102 -4.41 -1.75 -13.05
C THR A 102 -3.79 -3.14 -13.25
N LYS A 103 -4.57 -4.13 -13.68
CA LYS A 103 -4.14 -5.54 -13.74
C LYS A 103 -2.89 -5.79 -14.56
N HIS A 104 -2.59 -4.92 -15.52
CA HIS A 104 -1.45 -5.06 -16.43
C HIS A 104 -0.19 -4.39 -15.93
N LEU A 105 -0.26 -3.66 -14.82
CA LEU A 105 0.87 -2.88 -14.33
C LEU A 105 1.79 -3.71 -13.44
N PRO A 106 3.11 -3.60 -13.62
CA PRO A 106 4.05 -4.13 -12.62
C PRO A 106 3.79 -3.48 -11.26
N ILE A 107 3.95 -4.25 -10.19
CA ILE A 107 3.64 -3.81 -8.84
C ILE A 107 4.90 -3.72 -8.00
N GLY A 108 5.09 -2.56 -7.34
CA GLY A 108 6.10 -2.38 -6.32
C GLY A 108 5.47 -2.01 -4.99
N TYR A 109 6.23 -2.19 -3.91
CA TYR A 109 5.81 -1.80 -2.57
C TYR A 109 6.70 -0.69 -2.02
N PHE A 110 6.08 0.23 -1.30
CA PHE A 110 6.80 1.22 -0.50
C PHE A 110 6.29 1.06 0.94
N GLY A 111 7.15 0.53 1.81
CA GLY A 111 6.78 0.27 3.21
C GLY A 111 7.49 1.21 4.16
N SER A 112 6.77 1.69 5.18
CA SER A 112 7.31 2.58 6.21
C SER A 112 7.13 1.94 7.57
N SER A 113 8.19 1.89 8.38
CA SER A 113 8.14 1.38 9.76
C SER A 113 7.55 -0.04 9.79
N THR A 114 6.49 -0.30 10.56
CA THR A 114 5.81 -1.61 10.59
C THR A 114 5.27 -2.00 9.23
N GLY A 115 4.92 -1.01 8.38
CA GLY A 115 4.49 -1.26 7.02
C GLY A 115 5.57 -1.89 6.15
N ALA A 116 6.86 -1.65 6.45
CA ALA A 116 7.95 -2.31 5.74
C ALA A 116 7.99 -3.81 6.04
N ALA A 117 7.72 -4.20 7.28
CA ALA A 117 7.65 -5.62 7.65
C ALA A 117 6.51 -6.31 6.90
N SER A 118 5.33 -5.68 6.84
CA SER A 118 4.19 -6.21 6.10
C SER A 118 4.50 -6.33 4.60
N ALA A 119 5.20 -5.34 4.04
CA ALA A 119 5.57 -5.35 2.62
C ALA A 119 6.51 -6.52 2.30
N LEU A 120 7.51 -6.76 3.14
CA LEU A 120 8.43 -7.88 2.96
C LEU A 120 7.70 -9.22 3.06
N SER A 121 6.84 -9.37 4.07
CA SER A 121 6.08 -10.60 4.28
C SER A 121 5.09 -10.85 3.13
N ALA A 122 4.41 -9.82 2.67
CA ALA A 122 3.46 -9.95 1.55
C ALA A 122 4.20 -10.31 0.25
N ALA A 123 5.34 -9.68 -0.02
CA ALA A 123 6.12 -9.98 -1.21
C ALA A 123 6.61 -11.43 -1.20
N ALA A 124 7.02 -11.94 -0.04
CA ALA A 124 7.43 -13.33 0.10
C ALA A 124 6.28 -14.30 -0.23
N GLN A 125 5.06 -13.97 0.19
CA GLN A 125 3.89 -14.80 -0.11
C GLN A 125 3.48 -14.76 -1.58
N LEU A 126 3.72 -13.64 -2.26
CA LEU A 126 3.28 -13.41 -3.63
C LEU A 126 4.35 -13.73 -4.67
N ASP A 127 5.52 -14.14 -4.23
CA ASP A 127 6.65 -14.53 -5.09
C ASP A 127 6.96 -13.47 -6.17
N ASP A 128 6.92 -13.87 -7.44
CA ASP A 128 7.33 -13.01 -8.55
C ASP A 128 6.35 -11.87 -8.85
N THR A 129 5.24 -11.78 -8.13
CA THR A 129 4.25 -10.73 -8.37
C THR A 129 4.78 -9.35 -8.07
N ILE A 130 5.63 -9.24 -7.04
CA ILE A 130 6.15 -7.93 -6.59
C ILE A 130 7.52 -7.72 -7.19
N THR A 131 7.65 -6.67 -7.99
CA THR A 131 8.86 -6.38 -8.77
C THR A 131 9.93 -5.68 -7.94
N ALA A 132 9.53 -4.86 -6.98
CA ALA A 132 10.47 -4.07 -6.17
C ALA A 132 9.85 -3.69 -4.83
N ILE A 133 10.71 -3.52 -3.83
CA ILE A 133 10.29 -3.08 -2.49
C ILE A 133 11.24 -1.98 -2.04
N VAL A 134 10.66 -0.87 -1.55
CA VAL A 134 11.41 0.19 -0.88
C VAL A 134 10.97 0.21 0.58
N SER A 135 11.94 0.21 1.49
CA SER A 135 11.70 0.29 2.94
C SER A 135 12.28 1.60 3.46
N ARG A 136 11.44 2.40 4.10
CA ARG A 136 11.85 3.67 4.70
C ARG A 136 11.65 3.62 6.20
N GLY A 137 12.75 3.72 6.97
CA GLY A 137 12.69 3.64 8.42
C GLY A 137 12.03 2.35 8.89
N GLY A 138 12.26 1.27 8.17
CA GLY A 138 11.51 0.04 8.36
C GLY A 138 11.96 -0.79 9.55
N ARG A 139 11.11 -1.75 9.89
CA ARG A 139 11.36 -2.75 10.92
C ARG A 139 11.34 -4.14 10.26
N PRO A 140 12.36 -4.45 9.44
CA PRO A 140 12.40 -5.75 8.75
C PRO A 140 12.51 -6.93 9.71
N ASP A 141 13.00 -6.69 10.93
CA ASP A 141 13.06 -7.69 12.00
C ASP A 141 11.68 -8.22 12.39
N LEU A 142 10.61 -7.48 12.09
CA LEU A 142 9.23 -7.89 12.39
C LEU A 142 8.61 -8.72 11.27
N ALA A 143 9.28 -8.85 10.12
CA ALA A 143 8.73 -9.61 9.01
C ALA A 143 8.67 -11.09 9.38
N MET A 144 7.59 -11.76 8.91
CA MET A 144 7.44 -13.19 9.11
C MET A 144 8.49 -13.93 8.30
N PRO A 145 9.05 -15.04 8.81
CA PRO A 145 9.91 -15.87 8.00
C PRO A 145 9.22 -16.33 6.74
N ALA A 146 9.93 -16.27 5.64
CA ALA A 146 9.40 -16.67 4.33
C ALA A 146 9.24 -18.19 4.25
#